data_0db9093292a168ed40be3acd0d1515fd
#
_entry.id   0db9093292a168ed40be3acd0d1515fd
#
_cell.length_a   1.000
_cell.length_b   1.000
_cell.length_c   1.000
_cell.angle_alpha   90.00
_cell.angle_beta   90.00
_cell.angle_gamma   90.00
#
_symmetry.space_group_name_H-M   'P 1'
#
loop_
_entity.id
_entity.type
_entity.pdbx_description
1 polymer ?
#
loop_
_entity_poly.entity_id
_entity_poly.type
_entity_poly.pdbx_seq_one_letter_code
_entity_poly.pdbx_strand_id
1 'polypeptide(L)'
;MEQKLYLVHLGYYDPELSGGVYESHVNLFFIGTDFEDVRDKAKADLLVQKHKMHIDGIQLIEKVNGHKIIVDKKDGDETQIQNHNFRELSKK
;
A
#
# COMPACT_ATOMS: atom_id res chain seq x y z
N MET A 1 -11.62 18.16 -2.31
CA MET A 1 -11.18 17.32 -3.45
C MET A 1 -11.56 15.88 -3.22
N GLU A 2 -11.86 15.15 -4.29
CA GLU A 2 -12.28 13.76 -4.19
C GLU A 2 -11.13 12.87 -3.72
N GLN A 3 -11.40 12.06 -2.70
CA GLN A 3 -10.46 11.06 -2.21
C GLN A 3 -10.48 9.84 -3.13
N LYS A 4 -9.32 9.26 -3.40
CA LYS A 4 -9.17 8.12 -4.30
C LYS A 4 -8.27 7.06 -3.67
N LEU A 5 -8.37 5.82 -4.19
CA LEU A 5 -7.57 4.70 -3.72
C LEU A 5 -6.29 4.59 -4.54
N TYR A 6 -5.17 4.48 -3.85
CA TYR A 6 -3.85 4.31 -4.47
C TYR A 6 -3.14 3.09 -3.90
N LEU A 7 -2.36 2.45 -4.74
CA LEU A 7 -1.42 1.41 -4.33
C LEU A 7 -0.01 1.96 -4.47
N VAL A 8 0.77 1.91 -3.39
CA VAL A 8 2.16 2.36 -3.39
C VAL A 8 3.08 1.14 -3.33
N HIS A 9 3.95 1.01 -4.32
CA HIS A 9 4.96 -0.04 -4.38
C HIS A 9 6.26 0.49 -3.78
N LEU A 10 6.74 -0.21 -2.73
CA LEU A 10 7.87 0.23 -1.94
C LEU A 10 8.98 -0.82 -1.94
N GLY A 11 10.21 -0.36 -1.98
CA GLY A 11 11.37 -1.22 -1.89
C GLY A 11 12.19 -0.93 -0.65
N TYR A 12 12.86 -1.95 -0.11
CA TYR A 12 13.75 -1.79 1.04
C TYR A 12 14.76 -2.93 1.10
N TYR A 13 15.83 -2.68 1.84
CA TYR A 13 16.87 -3.68 2.09
C TYR A 13 16.82 -4.07 3.55
N ASP A 14 16.61 -5.38 3.82
CA ASP A 14 16.54 -5.90 5.17
C ASP A 14 17.84 -6.62 5.50
N PRO A 15 18.69 -6.07 6.40
CA PRO A 15 19.96 -6.68 6.75
C PRO A 15 19.82 -8.06 7.40
N GLU A 16 18.70 -8.31 8.08
CA GLU A 16 18.50 -9.57 8.79
C GLU A 16 18.12 -10.71 7.84
N LEU A 17 17.40 -10.39 6.76
CA LEU A 17 16.93 -11.42 5.83
C LEU A 17 17.96 -11.81 4.79
N SER A 18 18.73 -10.85 4.30
CA SER A 18 19.63 -11.10 3.17
C SER A 18 20.97 -10.42 3.31
N GLY A 19 21.34 -10.00 4.52
CA GLY A 19 22.53 -9.18 4.73
C GLY A 19 22.47 -7.84 4.00
N GLY A 20 21.28 -7.40 3.60
CA GLY A 20 21.11 -6.16 2.86
C GLY A 20 21.48 -6.23 1.39
N VAL A 21 21.70 -7.44 0.85
CA VAL A 21 22.14 -7.61 -0.54
C VAL A 21 20.97 -7.56 -1.52
N TYR A 22 19.84 -8.15 -1.15
CA TYR A 22 18.68 -8.23 -2.01
C TYR A 22 17.59 -7.26 -1.57
N GLU A 23 16.96 -6.60 -2.56
CA GLU A 23 15.85 -5.71 -2.31
C GLU A 23 14.57 -6.50 -2.10
N SER A 24 13.85 -6.17 -1.04
CA SER A 24 12.51 -6.68 -0.78
C SER A 24 11.49 -5.61 -1.17
N HIS A 25 10.26 -6.03 -1.51
CA HIS A 25 9.20 -5.11 -1.92
C HIS A 25 7.94 -5.38 -1.13
N VAL A 26 7.17 -4.32 -0.93
CA VAL A 26 5.85 -4.39 -0.31
C VAL A 26 4.93 -3.39 -0.99
N ASN A 27 3.65 -3.72 -1.03
CA ASN A 27 2.61 -2.82 -1.53
C ASN A 27 1.74 -2.38 -0.35
N LEU A 28 1.52 -1.06 -0.25
CA LEU A 28 0.64 -0.49 0.75
C LEU A 28 -0.45 0.33 0.06
N PHE A 29 -1.66 0.28 0.61
CA PHE A 29 -2.77 1.10 0.12
C PHE A 29 -2.82 2.42 0.86
N PHE A 30 -3.15 3.47 0.11
CA PHE A 30 -3.35 4.82 0.67
C PHE A 30 -4.58 5.46 0.03
N ILE A 31 -5.26 6.28 0.81
CA ILE A 31 -6.33 7.13 0.32
C ILE A 31 -5.78 8.55 0.25
N GLY A 32 -5.97 9.21 -0.88
CA GLY A 32 -5.50 10.57 -1.06
C GLY A 32 -6.17 11.25 -2.25
N THR A 33 -5.86 12.53 -2.45
CA THR A 33 -6.48 13.35 -3.49
C THR A 33 -5.76 13.27 -4.83
N ASP A 34 -4.44 13.08 -4.80
CA ASP A 34 -3.59 13.00 -5.98
C ASP A 34 -2.30 12.24 -5.66
N PHE A 35 -1.43 12.07 -6.66
CA PHE A 35 -0.16 11.35 -6.49
C PHE A 35 0.77 12.03 -5.49
N GLU A 36 0.81 13.36 -5.48
CA GLU A 36 1.66 14.11 -4.57
C GLU A 36 1.21 13.93 -3.12
N ASP A 37 -0.09 14.02 -2.87
CA ASP A 37 -0.68 13.79 -1.54
C ASP A 37 -0.35 12.39 -1.03
N VAL A 38 -0.51 11.38 -1.88
CA VAL A 38 -0.22 9.98 -1.52
C VAL A 38 1.27 9.76 -1.28
N ARG A 39 2.13 10.36 -2.11
CA ARG A 39 3.58 10.31 -1.90
C ARG A 39 3.96 10.85 -0.53
N ASP A 40 3.40 11.99 -0.15
CA ASP A 40 3.69 12.62 1.14
C ASP A 40 3.19 11.76 2.30
N LYS A 41 2.01 11.15 2.17
CA LYS A 41 1.46 10.22 3.17
C LYS A 41 2.34 8.98 3.30
N ALA A 42 2.81 8.43 2.19
CA ALA A 42 3.69 7.27 2.21
C ALA A 42 5.01 7.57 2.91
N LYS A 43 5.60 8.74 2.64
CA LYS A 43 6.84 9.17 3.29
C LYS A 43 6.67 9.39 4.79
N ALA A 44 5.47 9.78 5.22
CA ALA A 44 5.16 9.99 6.63
C ALA A 44 4.76 8.70 7.37
N ASP A 45 4.53 7.61 6.64
CA ASP A 45 4.11 6.34 7.22
C ASP A 45 5.22 5.76 8.11
N LEU A 46 4.83 5.31 9.31
CA LEU A 46 5.79 4.81 10.30
C LEU A 46 6.54 3.55 9.82
N LEU A 47 5.85 2.66 9.12
CA LEU A 47 6.48 1.45 8.58
C LEU A 47 7.52 1.80 7.51
N VAL A 48 7.17 2.72 6.64
CA VAL A 48 8.05 3.21 5.57
C VAL A 48 9.31 3.84 6.18
N GLN A 49 9.15 4.67 7.20
CA GLN A 49 10.27 5.31 7.89
C GLN A 49 11.13 4.32 8.64
N LYS A 50 10.50 3.38 9.35
CA LYS A 50 11.20 2.37 10.15
C LYS A 50 12.16 1.53 9.30
N HIS A 51 11.73 1.12 8.11
CA HIS A 51 12.52 0.27 7.22
C HIS A 51 13.24 1.06 6.13
N LYS A 52 13.20 2.39 6.19
CA LYS A 52 13.84 3.27 5.21
C LYS A 52 13.45 2.90 3.78
N MET A 53 12.16 2.67 3.59
CA MET A 53 11.65 2.26 2.28
C MET A 53 11.69 3.42 1.30
N HIS A 54 11.93 3.09 0.04
CA HIS A 54 11.83 4.04 -1.06
C HIS A 54 10.62 3.72 -1.92
N ILE A 55 10.03 4.74 -2.51
CA ILE A 55 8.85 4.59 -3.37
C ILE A 55 9.29 4.24 -4.78
N ASP A 56 8.92 3.06 -5.26
CA ASP A 56 9.22 2.62 -6.62
C ASP A 56 8.11 2.95 -7.60
N GLY A 57 6.89 3.08 -7.13
CA GLY A 57 5.78 3.47 -7.97
C GLY A 57 4.51 3.72 -7.18
N ILE A 58 3.60 4.47 -7.80
CA ILE A 58 2.28 4.77 -7.23
C ILE A 58 1.25 4.52 -8.32
N GLN A 59 0.21 3.74 -8.01
CA GLN A 59 -0.86 3.43 -8.95
C GLN A 59 -2.18 3.96 -8.42
N LEU A 60 -2.91 4.66 -9.27
CA LEU A 60 -4.28 5.07 -8.99
C LEU A 60 -5.22 3.92 -9.40
N ILE A 61 -6.01 3.44 -8.45
CA ILE A 61 -6.97 2.35 -8.69
C ILE A 61 -8.34 2.96 -8.96
N GLU A 62 -8.72 3.07 -10.22
CA GLU A 62 -9.97 3.70 -10.63
C GLU A 62 -11.09 2.69 -10.85
N LYS A 63 -10.75 1.54 -11.45
CA LYS A 63 -11.71 0.47 -11.75
C LYS A 63 -11.07 -0.89 -11.51
N VAL A 64 -11.86 -1.83 -11.04
CA VAL A 64 -11.44 -3.23 -10.91
C VAL A 64 -12.57 -4.11 -11.44
N ASN A 65 -12.26 -4.99 -12.38
CA ASN A 65 -13.24 -5.87 -13.02
C ASN A 65 -14.45 -5.09 -13.58
N GLY A 66 -14.20 -3.90 -14.13
CA GLY A 66 -15.24 -3.03 -14.67
C GLY A 66 -16.01 -2.21 -13.64
N HIS A 67 -15.74 -2.41 -12.35
CA HIS A 67 -16.40 -1.68 -11.27
C HIS A 67 -15.62 -0.43 -10.89
N LYS A 68 -16.30 0.70 -10.85
CA LYS A 68 -15.71 1.95 -10.38
C LYS A 68 -15.46 1.85 -8.87
N ILE A 69 -14.26 2.25 -8.46
CA ILE A 69 -13.90 2.27 -7.04
C ILE A 69 -14.23 3.64 -6.48
N ILE A 70 -15.01 3.67 -5.41
CA ILE A 70 -15.44 4.90 -4.75
C ILE A 70 -15.00 4.85 -3.29
N VAL A 71 -14.40 5.94 -2.81
CA VAL A 71 -14.01 6.08 -1.40
C VAL A 71 -15.14 6.77 -0.66
N ASP A 72 -15.69 6.08 0.32
CA ASP A 72 -16.75 6.61 1.18
C ASP A 72 -16.16 7.53 2.26
N LYS A 73 -17.00 8.08 3.10
CA LYS A 73 -16.58 8.96 4.19
C LYS A 73 -15.66 8.23 5.16
N LYS A 74 -14.79 8.97 5.81
CA LYS A 74 -13.85 8.43 6.78
C LYS A 74 -14.59 7.84 7.99
N ASP A 75 -14.19 6.64 8.41
CA ASP A 75 -14.79 5.89 9.51
C ASP A 75 -13.69 5.32 10.42
N GLY A 76 -12.77 6.16 10.85
CA GLY A 76 -11.66 5.76 11.69
C GLY A 76 -10.32 6.14 11.08
N ASP A 77 -9.24 5.71 11.72
CA ASP A 77 -7.88 6.06 11.29
C ASP A 77 -7.05 4.84 10.85
N GLU A 78 -7.55 3.63 11.11
CA GLU A 78 -6.80 2.42 10.79
C GLU A 78 -7.04 1.91 9.38
N THR A 79 -6.09 1.11 8.91
CA THR A 79 -6.23 0.29 7.70
C THR A 79 -6.57 -1.13 8.14
N GLN A 80 -7.66 -1.68 7.62
CA GLN A 80 -8.08 -3.03 7.92
C GLN A 80 -8.06 -3.87 6.64
N ILE A 81 -7.33 -5.00 6.68
CA ILE A 81 -7.24 -5.93 5.57
C ILE A 81 -7.41 -7.34 6.12
N GLN A 82 -8.34 -8.08 5.55
CA GLN A 82 -8.48 -9.50 5.87
C GLN A 82 -7.57 -10.30 4.94
N ASN A 83 -6.74 -11.14 5.54
CA ASN A 83 -5.80 -11.97 4.79
C ASN A 83 -6.25 -13.43 4.85
N HIS A 84 -6.34 -14.05 3.67
CA HIS A 84 -6.64 -15.47 3.55
C HIS A 84 -5.51 -16.12 2.77
N ASN A 85 -4.88 -17.13 3.36
CA ASN A 85 -3.81 -17.83 2.67
C ASN A 85 -4.39 -18.87 1.68
N PHE A 86 -3.55 -19.36 0.81
CA PHE A 86 -3.95 -20.34 -0.21
C PHE A 86 -4.61 -21.59 0.40
N ARG A 87 -4.10 -22.05 1.53
CA ARG A 87 -4.63 -23.23 2.21
C ARG A 87 -6.07 -23.03 2.67
N GLU A 88 -6.38 -21.85 3.19
CA GLU A 88 -7.75 -21.50 3.62
C GLU A 88 -8.70 -21.45 2.44
N LEU A 89 -8.26 -20.85 1.34
CA LEU A 89 -9.05 -20.73 0.13
C LEU A 89 -9.34 -22.09 -0.51
N SER A 90 -8.40 -23.02 -0.44
CA SER A 90 -8.54 -24.35 -1.05
C SER A 90 -9.49 -25.29 -0.31
N LYS A 91 -9.96 -24.91 0.88
CA LYS A 91 -10.90 -25.69 1.66
C LYS A 91 -12.36 -25.46 1.28
N LYS A 92 -12.62 -24.56 0.39
CA LYS A 92 -13.99 -24.26 -0.05
C LYS A 92 -14.54 -25.30 -0.99
#